data_fecce423e301bf40514fb853c0ad8418
#
_entry.id   fecce423e301bf40514fb853c0ad8418
#
_cell.length_a   1.000
_cell.length_b   1.000
_cell.length_c   1.000
_cell.angle_alpha   90.00
_cell.angle_beta   90.00
_cell.angle_gamma   90.00
#
_symmetry.space_group_name_H-M   'P 1'
#
loop_
_entity.id
_entity.type
_entity.pdbx_description
1 polymer ?
#
loop_
_entity_poly.entity_id
_entity_poly.type
_entity_poly.pdbx_seq_one_letter_code
_entity_poly.pdbx_strand_id
1 'polypeptide(L)'
;MKWKGRRLLAMALTGILLAGCGAAGQVDDYATNEGSTQEASTKTTGTESGGISKDKIKVGVLHLSDPAEGSGYTYTHDLGIQAMQQNLGLSDEQIDRKINVDDSDKEATEKAIQECVDDGCNIIFTTSWGYMDATEEMAEKYPDIYFAHGTGYKSNGKNFVNYFGRIYQARYLSGIVAGMNTKTNKLGYVAAMDSSNSEVTGGIDAFALGVYSVKPEAKIYVKVTNSWFDPDAEKAAAQTLLNMDCDVVTQHCDTEYPQTMAQEKGVYGIGYNSDMSKNAPDACLCSVIWNWGAYYTAAVQSVIDGTWDGSNYYGGMNENLVGITSLADFCTDGTQEAVDLSLIHISE
;
A
#
# COMPACT_ATOMS: atom_id res chain seq x y z
N MET A 1 21.08 52.70 38.55
CA MET A 1 20.82 52.64 40.00
C MET A 1 20.33 51.19 40.30
N LYS A 2 21.22 50.41 40.93
CA LYS A 2 21.02 49.32 41.92
C LYS A 2 19.82 48.38 41.69
N TRP A 3 19.97 47.08 41.44
CA TRP A 3 20.73 45.95 42.05
C TRP A 3 19.79 44.89 42.61
N LYS A 4 20.04 43.63 42.26
CA LYS A 4 19.91 42.34 43.02
C LYS A 4 18.50 41.75 43.14
N GLY A 5 18.28 40.47 43.03
CA GLY A 5 19.09 39.30 43.33
C GLY A 5 18.42 37.95 43.00
N ARG A 6 19.29 36.97 42.91
CA ARG A 6 19.08 35.54 42.79
C ARG A 6 18.22 34.96 43.91
N ARG A 7 17.42 33.92 43.62
CA ARG A 7 17.32 32.74 44.51
C ARG A 7 16.91 31.50 43.70
N LEU A 8 17.80 30.53 43.69
CA LEU A 8 17.53 29.09 43.48
C LEU A 8 16.70 28.57 44.66
N LEU A 9 15.78 27.66 44.37
CA LEU A 9 15.36 26.64 45.34
C LEU A 9 15.02 25.34 44.58
N ALA A 10 15.76 24.30 44.87
CA ALA A 10 15.46 22.91 44.58
C ALA A 10 14.78 22.30 45.81
N MET A 11 13.87 21.36 45.59
CA MET A 11 13.43 20.26 46.46
C MET A 11 12.18 19.65 45.87
N ALA A 12 12.10 18.47 45.56
CA ALA A 12 12.22 17.14 46.16
C ALA A 12 10.88 16.40 46.09
N LEU A 13 11.01 15.13 45.70
CA LEU A 13 10.01 14.08 45.57
C LEU A 13 8.96 14.01 46.70
N THR A 14 7.74 13.68 46.36
CA THR A 14 6.94 12.70 47.12
C THR A 14 5.86 12.06 46.23
N GLY A 15 5.82 10.75 46.16
CA GLY A 15 4.77 9.98 45.47
C GLY A 15 3.50 9.87 46.34
N ILE A 16 2.37 9.80 45.68
CA ILE A 16 1.14 9.30 46.28
C ILE A 16 0.45 8.40 45.23
N LEU A 17 0.31 7.13 45.59
CA LEU A 17 -0.59 6.16 44.97
C LEU A 17 -2.03 6.49 45.39
N LEU A 18 -2.93 6.55 44.41
CA LEU A 18 -4.36 6.41 44.66
C LEU A 18 -4.99 5.60 43.53
N ALA A 19 -5.55 4.46 43.93
CA ALA A 19 -6.35 3.59 43.10
C ALA A 19 -7.71 4.21 42.81
N GLY A 20 -8.18 4.14 41.56
CA GLY A 20 -9.54 4.51 41.18
C GLY A 20 -9.97 3.66 40.00
N CYS A 21 -10.91 2.73 40.22
CA CYS A 21 -11.58 1.92 39.20
C CYS A 21 -12.40 2.78 38.27
N GLY A 22 -12.22 2.61 36.96
CA GLY A 22 -13.12 3.13 35.94
C GLY A 22 -12.95 2.28 34.68
N ALA A 23 -14.04 1.64 34.27
CA ALA A 23 -14.09 0.76 33.11
C ALA A 23 -13.77 1.54 31.83
N ALA A 24 -12.77 1.11 31.10
CA ALA A 24 -12.47 1.54 29.74
C ALA A 24 -12.54 0.32 28.83
N GLY A 25 -13.20 0.50 27.68
CA GLY A 25 -13.36 -0.55 26.68
C GLY A 25 -12.02 -1.01 26.11
N GLN A 26 -11.96 -2.28 25.79
CA GLN A 26 -10.80 -2.93 25.19
C GLN A 26 -10.56 -2.34 23.80
N VAL A 27 -9.36 -1.83 23.63
CA VAL A 27 -8.74 -1.61 22.31
C VAL A 27 -7.76 -2.75 22.18
N ASP A 28 -7.96 -3.61 21.19
CA ASP A 28 -7.08 -4.76 20.97
C ASP A 28 -5.68 -4.27 20.54
N ASP A 29 -4.70 -4.56 21.39
CA ASP A 29 -3.27 -4.34 21.16
C ASP A 29 -2.77 -5.21 20.00
N TYR A 30 -2.32 -4.57 18.93
CA TYR A 30 -1.46 -5.22 17.95
C TYR A 30 -0.08 -5.44 18.58
N ALA A 31 0.22 -6.69 18.93
CA ALA A 31 1.47 -7.10 19.49
C ALA A 31 2.62 -6.85 18.50
N THR A 32 3.54 -5.97 18.87
CA THR A 32 4.87 -5.86 18.27
C THR A 32 5.69 -7.10 18.64
N ASN A 33 6.00 -7.92 17.66
CA ASN A 33 6.88 -9.07 17.85
C ASN A 33 8.34 -8.61 17.66
N GLU A 34 9.05 -8.41 18.76
CA GLU A 34 10.51 -8.18 18.72
C GLU A 34 11.24 -9.45 18.32
N GLY A 35 12.00 -9.37 17.22
CA GLY A 35 12.79 -10.47 16.70
C GLY A 35 13.94 -10.85 17.61
N SER A 36 13.93 -12.06 18.15
CA SER A 36 15.09 -12.70 18.74
C SER A 36 15.89 -13.44 17.68
N THR A 37 17.10 -13.00 17.43
CA THR A 37 18.12 -13.75 16.67
C THR A 37 18.46 -15.05 17.41
N GLN A 38 18.09 -16.19 16.85
CA GLN A 38 18.66 -17.49 17.22
C GLN A 38 19.51 -18.02 16.08
N GLU A 39 20.76 -18.32 16.42
CA GLU A 39 21.74 -18.96 15.55
C GLU A 39 21.24 -20.34 15.06
N ALA A 40 21.34 -20.57 13.77
CA ALA A 40 20.96 -21.80 13.12
C ALA A 40 21.96 -22.92 13.44
N SER A 41 21.50 -23.91 14.17
CA SER A 41 22.19 -25.20 14.29
C SER A 41 21.75 -26.09 13.13
N THR A 42 22.67 -26.34 12.21
CA THR A 42 22.54 -27.32 11.12
C THR A 42 22.28 -28.72 11.64
N LYS A 43 21.07 -29.26 11.39
CA LYS A 43 20.82 -30.69 11.36
C LYS A 43 20.20 -31.04 10.02
N THR A 44 21.06 -31.57 9.14
CA THR A 44 20.69 -32.19 7.89
C THR A 44 19.93 -33.50 8.21
N THR A 45 18.62 -33.50 8.05
CA THR A 45 17.85 -34.70 7.81
C THR A 45 17.01 -34.43 6.58
N GLY A 46 17.35 -35.12 5.47
CA GLY A 46 16.60 -35.01 4.23
C GLY A 46 15.15 -35.44 4.45
N THR A 47 14.27 -34.46 4.44
CA THR A 47 12.85 -34.59 4.11
C THR A 47 12.73 -34.00 2.72
N GLU A 48 12.19 -34.73 1.77
CA GLU A 48 11.84 -34.20 0.45
C GLU A 48 10.97 -32.95 0.70
N SER A 49 11.40 -31.81 0.21
CA SER A 49 10.62 -30.57 0.28
C SER A 49 9.33 -30.83 -0.48
N GLY A 50 8.18 -30.74 0.17
CA GLY A 50 6.86 -30.92 -0.45
C GLY A 50 6.45 -29.81 -1.41
N GLY A 51 7.43 -29.17 -2.07
CA GLY A 51 7.22 -28.09 -3.03
C GLY A 51 6.67 -28.55 -4.38
N ILE A 52 6.11 -27.64 -5.13
CA ILE A 52 5.59 -27.85 -6.48
C ILE A 52 6.68 -27.47 -7.47
N SER A 53 7.09 -28.41 -8.35
CA SER A 53 8.14 -28.10 -9.32
C SER A 53 7.73 -26.93 -10.25
N LYS A 54 8.70 -26.08 -10.58
CA LYS A 54 8.49 -24.85 -11.36
C LYS A 54 7.75 -25.08 -12.69
N ASP A 55 7.99 -26.21 -13.35
CA ASP A 55 7.32 -26.58 -14.60
C ASP A 55 5.84 -26.96 -14.43
N LYS A 56 5.39 -27.18 -13.19
CA LYS A 56 4.01 -27.58 -12.84
C LYS A 56 3.24 -26.50 -12.11
N ILE A 57 3.94 -25.49 -11.55
CA ILE A 57 3.24 -24.41 -10.84
C ILE A 57 2.31 -23.66 -11.79
N LYS A 58 1.09 -23.43 -11.37
CA LYS A 58 0.13 -22.58 -12.06
C LYS A 58 -0.49 -21.58 -11.09
N VAL A 59 -0.54 -20.32 -11.49
CA VAL A 59 -0.93 -19.19 -10.68
C VAL A 59 -2.25 -18.64 -11.19
N GLY A 60 -3.27 -18.60 -10.34
CA GLY A 60 -4.54 -17.92 -10.60
C GLY A 60 -4.52 -16.49 -10.02
N VAL A 61 -5.17 -15.56 -10.69
CA VAL A 61 -5.39 -14.21 -10.17
C VAL A 61 -6.76 -13.68 -10.55
N LEU A 62 -7.47 -13.11 -9.57
CA LEU A 62 -8.74 -12.45 -9.78
C LEU A 62 -8.54 -10.93 -9.79
N HIS A 63 -9.03 -10.29 -10.83
CA HIS A 63 -8.98 -8.86 -11.07
C HIS A 63 -10.37 -8.23 -11.12
N LEU A 64 -10.54 -7.04 -10.52
CA LEU A 64 -11.78 -6.27 -10.53
C LEU A 64 -12.18 -5.78 -11.93
N SER A 65 -11.18 -5.37 -12.73
CA SER A 65 -11.37 -4.86 -14.09
C SER A 65 -10.37 -5.49 -15.07
N ASP A 66 -10.36 -5.02 -16.30
CA ASP A 66 -9.36 -5.44 -17.29
C ASP A 66 -8.06 -4.65 -17.07
N PRO A 67 -6.91 -5.29 -16.78
CA PRO A 67 -5.64 -4.61 -16.62
C PRO A 67 -5.17 -3.86 -17.87
N ALA A 68 -5.77 -4.15 -19.05
CA ALA A 68 -5.49 -3.43 -20.29
C ALA A 68 -5.92 -1.95 -20.26
N GLU A 69 -6.71 -1.52 -19.25
CA GLU A 69 -7.01 -0.10 -19.00
C GLU A 69 -5.75 0.74 -18.74
N GLY A 70 -4.66 0.11 -18.29
CA GLY A 70 -3.33 0.73 -18.25
C GLY A 70 -3.07 1.70 -17.08
N SER A 71 -3.99 1.80 -16.11
CA SER A 71 -3.85 2.59 -14.89
C SER A 71 -4.66 1.99 -13.74
N GLY A 72 -4.49 2.52 -12.52
CA GLY A 72 -5.26 2.17 -11.33
C GLY A 72 -4.86 0.85 -10.67
N TYR A 73 -5.73 0.40 -9.78
CA TYR A 73 -5.46 -0.69 -8.84
C TYR A 73 -5.25 -2.04 -9.55
N THR A 74 -6.18 -2.44 -10.42
CA THR A 74 -6.08 -3.71 -11.17
C THR A 74 -4.80 -3.76 -12.03
N TYR A 75 -4.50 -2.67 -12.73
CA TYR A 75 -3.29 -2.56 -13.56
C TYR A 75 -2.01 -2.77 -12.73
N THR A 76 -1.91 -2.15 -11.56
CA THR A 76 -0.71 -2.27 -10.72
C THR A 76 -0.56 -3.69 -10.14
N HIS A 77 -1.66 -4.38 -9.83
CA HIS A 77 -1.61 -5.80 -9.46
C HIS A 77 -1.13 -6.67 -10.62
N ASP A 78 -1.61 -6.42 -11.85
CA ASP A 78 -1.16 -7.19 -13.02
C ASP A 78 0.31 -6.92 -13.37
N LEU A 79 0.80 -5.68 -13.21
CA LEU A 79 2.24 -5.40 -13.29
C LEU A 79 3.04 -6.26 -12.29
N GLY A 80 2.51 -6.47 -11.10
CA GLY A 80 3.10 -7.36 -10.11
C GLY A 80 3.10 -8.83 -10.55
N ILE A 81 2.02 -9.30 -11.16
CA ILE A 81 1.94 -10.66 -11.74
C ILE A 81 2.93 -10.82 -12.89
N GLN A 82 3.04 -9.83 -13.78
CA GLN A 82 4.02 -9.84 -14.87
C GLN A 82 5.47 -9.86 -14.34
N ALA A 83 5.77 -9.06 -13.32
CA ALA A 83 7.08 -9.06 -12.68
C ALA A 83 7.40 -10.42 -12.03
N MET A 84 6.45 -11.03 -11.31
CA MET A 84 6.59 -12.38 -10.75
C MET A 84 6.83 -13.41 -11.84
N GLN A 85 6.05 -13.38 -12.90
CA GLN A 85 6.19 -14.27 -14.07
C GLN A 85 7.59 -14.17 -14.67
N GLN A 86 8.08 -12.95 -14.88
CA GLN A 86 9.40 -12.67 -15.40
C GLN A 86 10.52 -13.13 -14.45
N ASN A 87 10.43 -12.78 -13.16
CA ASN A 87 11.41 -13.11 -12.13
C ASN A 87 11.57 -14.62 -11.96
N LEU A 88 10.47 -15.35 -12.02
CA LEU A 88 10.46 -16.80 -11.89
C LEU A 88 10.62 -17.53 -13.24
N GLY A 89 10.57 -16.81 -14.37
CA GLY A 89 10.64 -17.39 -15.71
C GLY A 89 9.52 -18.37 -15.98
N LEU A 90 8.28 -18.00 -15.62
CA LEU A 90 7.08 -18.79 -15.91
C LEU A 90 6.55 -18.46 -17.31
N SER A 91 5.89 -19.43 -17.94
CA SER A 91 5.25 -19.22 -19.24
C SER A 91 3.86 -18.58 -19.08
N ASP A 92 3.28 -18.08 -20.16
CA ASP A 92 1.95 -17.48 -20.16
C ASP A 92 0.87 -18.51 -19.78
N GLU A 93 1.04 -19.78 -20.15
CA GLU A 93 0.10 -20.86 -19.81
C GLU A 93 0.08 -21.20 -18.31
N GLN A 94 1.08 -20.74 -17.57
CA GLN A 94 1.15 -20.91 -16.10
C GLN A 94 0.45 -19.78 -15.36
N ILE A 95 -0.06 -18.75 -16.05
CA ILE A 95 -0.76 -17.62 -15.41
C ILE A 95 -2.21 -17.57 -15.91
N ASP A 96 -3.13 -17.78 -14.99
CA ASP A 96 -4.56 -17.76 -15.25
C ASP A 96 -5.20 -16.49 -14.67
N ARG A 97 -5.62 -15.58 -15.55
CA ARG A 97 -6.23 -14.29 -15.18
C ARG A 97 -7.73 -14.35 -15.32
N LYS A 98 -8.46 -14.14 -14.24
CA LYS A 98 -9.92 -13.90 -14.24
C LYS A 98 -10.12 -12.39 -14.10
N ILE A 99 -10.62 -11.76 -15.14
CA ILE A 99 -10.84 -10.31 -15.22
C ILE A 99 -12.32 -9.95 -15.07
N ASN A 100 -12.63 -8.71 -14.65
CA ASN A 100 -13.98 -8.22 -14.46
C ASN A 100 -14.79 -9.08 -13.46
N VAL A 101 -14.16 -9.54 -12.40
CA VAL A 101 -14.83 -10.27 -11.32
C VAL A 101 -15.42 -9.24 -10.35
N ASP A 102 -16.74 -9.26 -10.21
CA ASP A 102 -17.45 -8.35 -9.29
C ASP A 102 -17.22 -8.80 -7.84
N ASP A 103 -16.54 -7.99 -7.05
CA ASP A 103 -16.22 -8.28 -5.66
C ASP A 103 -17.38 -8.03 -4.67
N SER A 104 -18.47 -7.43 -5.15
CA SER A 104 -19.73 -7.33 -4.42
C SER A 104 -20.62 -8.58 -4.59
N ASP A 105 -20.29 -9.45 -5.55
CA ASP A 105 -20.98 -10.70 -5.84
C ASP A 105 -20.12 -11.90 -5.39
N LYS A 106 -20.48 -12.46 -4.23
CA LYS A 106 -19.79 -13.61 -3.67
C LYS A 106 -19.82 -14.84 -4.58
N GLU A 107 -20.97 -15.10 -5.22
CA GLU A 107 -21.13 -16.26 -6.12
C GLU A 107 -20.25 -16.10 -7.38
N ALA A 108 -20.13 -14.89 -7.91
CA ALA A 108 -19.23 -14.61 -9.03
C ALA A 108 -17.76 -14.82 -8.63
N THR A 109 -17.37 -14.39 -7.42
CA THR A 109 -16.03 -14.63 -6.87
C THR A 109 -15.75 -16.11 -6.69
N GLU A 110 -16.63 -16.87 -6.04
CA GLU A 110 -16.50 -18.32 -5.86
C GLU A 110 -16.38 -19.06 -7.20
N LYS A 111 -17.17 -18.66 -8.19
CA LYS A 111 -17.10 -19.22 -9.54
C LYS A 111 -15.75 -18.97 -10.20
N ALA A 112 -15.25 -17.74 -10.12
CA ALA A 112 -13.92 -17.40 -10.68
C ALA A 112 -12.79 -18.16 -10.01
N ILE A 113 -12.84 -18.33 -8.68
CA ILE A 113 -11.89 -19.18 -7.94
C ILE A 113 -12.04 -20.65 -8.38
N GLN A 114 -13.27 -21.17 -8.52
CA GLN A 114 -13.50 -22.54 -8.96
C GLN A 114 -12.92 -22.79 -10.36
N GLU A 115 -13.07 -21.84 -11.28
CA GLU A 115 -12.46 -21.91 -12.61
C GLU A 115 -10.93 -22.01 -12.53
N CYS A 116 -10.27 -21.21 -11.67
CA CYS A 116 -8.83 -21.33 -11.43
C CYS A 116 -8.45 -22.72 -10.89
N VAL A 117 -9.26 -23.27 -9.98
CA VAL A 117 -9.06 -24.63 -9.43
C VAL A 117 -9.19 -25.68 -10.52
N ASP A 118 -10.24 -25.60 -11.36
CA ASP A 118 -10.49 -26.54 -12.46
C ASP A 118 -9.40 -26.46 -13.54
N ASP A 119 -8.84 -25.27 -13.73
CA ASP A 119 -7.71 -25.02 -14.63
C ASP A 119 -6.37 -25.51 -14.04
N GLY A 120 -6.35 -26.00 -12.78
CA GLY A 120 -5.20 -26.61 -12.12
C GLY A 120 -4.25 -25.61 -11.45
N CYS A 121 -4.74 -24.43 -11.04
CA CYS A 121 -3.94 -23.48 -10.28
C CYS A 121 -3.59 -24.04 -8.90
N ASN A 122 -2.33 -23.83 -8.49
CA ASN A 122 -1.80 -24.27 -7.21
C ASN A 122 -1.77 -23.17 -6.17
N ILE A 123 -1.68 -21.91 -6.62
CA ILE A 123 -1.81 -20.71 -5.80
C ILE A 123 -2.74 -19.73 -6.51
N ILE A 124 -3.65 -19.11 -5.76
CA ILE A 124 -4.64 -18.17 -6.28
C ILE A 124 -4.56 -16.86 -5.49
N PHE A 125 -4.31 -15.76 -6.20
CA PHE A 125 -4.34 -14.40 -5.65
C PHE A 125 -5.71 -13.78 -5.87
N THR A 126 -6.35 -13.33 -4.78
CA THR A 126 -7.60 -12.58 -4.82
C THR A 126 -7.35 -11.16 -4.34
N THR A 127 -7.47 -10.18 -5.25
CA THR A 127 -6.84 -8.86 -5.07
C THR A 127 -7.72 -7.81 -4.38
N SER A 128 -9.02 -8.05 -4.17
CA SER A 128 -9.94 -7.07 -3.59
C SER A 128 -10.53 -7.48 -2.26
N TRP A 129 -10.86 -6.49 -1.43
CA TRP A 129 -11.52 -6.66 -0.13
C TRP A 129 -12.76 -7.54 -0.21
N GLY A 130 -13.62 -7.34 -1.20
CA GLY A 130 -14.87 -8.07 -1.33
C GLY A 130 -14.70 -9.57 -1.62
N TYR A 131 -13.53 -10.00 -2.09
CA TYR A 131 -13.25 -11.42 -2.32
C TYR A 131 -12.97 -12.22 -1.04
N MET A 132 -12.83 -11.56 0.13
CA MET A 132 -12.31 -12.16 1.36
C MET A 132 -13.11 -13.40 1.82
N ASP A 133 -14.43 -13.27 1.91
CA ASP A 133 -15.29 -14.34 2.44
C ASP A 133 -15.34 -15.54 1.49
N ALA A 134 -15.45 -15.29 0.18
CA ALA A 134 -15.40 -16.33 -0.83
C ALA A 134 -14.04 -17.07 -0.83
N THR A 135 -12.94 -16.31 -0.70
CA THR A 135 -11.60 -16.89 -0.64
C THR A 135 -11.42 -17.79 0.58
N GLU A 136 -11.92 -17.37 1.75
CA GLU A 136 -11.88 -18.18 2.99
C GLU A 136 -12.61 -19.52 2.79
N GLU A 137 -13.86 -19.49 2.28
CA GLU A 137 -14.66 -20.70 2.06
C GLU A 137 -14.03 -21.64 1.01
N MET A 138 -13.46 -21.05 -0.06
CA MET A 138 -12.77 -21.86 -1.07
C MET A 138 -11.45 -22.44 -0.56
N ALA A 139 -10.74 -21.76 0.33
CA ALA A 139 -9.54 -22.29 0.98
C ALA A 139 -9.85 -23.47 1.91
N GLU A 140 -10.98 -23.44 2.61
CA GLU A 140 -11.46 -24.58 3.41
C GLU A 140 -11.83 -25.76 2.53
N LYS A 141 -12.46 -25.51 1.37
CA LYS A 141 -12.87 -26.54 0.41
C LYS A 141 -11.70 -27.20 -0.31
N TYR A 142 -10.61 -26.46 -0.55
CA TYR A 142 -9.44 -26.90 -1.30
C TYR A 142 -8.15 -26.77 -0.48
N PRO A 143 -7.93 -27.64 0.54
CA PRO A 143 -6.82 -27.50 1.48
C PRO A 143 -5.43 -27.69 0.85
N ASP A 144 -5.35 -28.26 -0.35
CA ASP A 144 -4.10 -28.48 -1.08
C ASP A 144 -3.76 -27.35 -2.06
N ILE A 145 -4.59 -26.30 -2.14
CA ILE A 145 -4.37 -25.10 -2.94
C ILE A 145 -4.06 -23.93 -2.01
N TYR A 146 -3.11 -23.09 -2.38
CA TYR A 146 -2.71 -21.91 -1.63
C TYR A 146 -3.52 -20.69 -2.06
N PHE A 147 -3.99 -19.90 -1.10
CA PHE A 147 -4.77 -18.70 -1.33
C PHE A 147 -4.11 -17.51 -0.64
N ALA A 148 -3.86 -16.45 -1.40
CA ALA A 148 -3.37 -15.19 -0.87
C ALA A 148 -4.36 -14.07 -1.20
N HIS A 149 -4.95 -13.48 -0.17
CA HIS A 149 -5.98 -12.45 -0.28
C HIS A 149 -5.39 -11.06 0.04
N GLY A 150 -5.53 -10.13 -0.89
CA GLY A 150 -5.12 -8.74 -0.72
C GLY A 150 -6.13 -7.89 0.05
N THR A 151 -5.66 -6.93 0.84
CA THR A 151 -6.44 -5.89 1.54
C THR A 151 -7.28 -6.32 2.74
N GLY A 152 -7.66 -7.60 2.86
CA GLY A 152 -8.48 -8.09 3.97
C GLY A 152 -7.71 -8.29 5.28
N TYR A 153 -8.27 -9.12 6.17
CA TYR A 153 -7.65 -9.45 7.46
C TYR A 153 -7.78 -10.93 7.84
N LYS A 154 -8.58 -11.71 7.10
CA LYS A 154 -8.79 -13.13 7.41
C LYS A 154 -7.62 -13.99 6.92
N SER A 155 -7.32 -15.04 7.67
CA SER A 155 -6.37 -16.07 7.33
C SER A 155 -6.63 -17.32 8.17
N ASN A 156 -6.12 -18.48 7.76
CA ASN A 156 -6.23 -19.71 8.54
C ASN A 156 -4.89 -20.28 9.04
N GLY A 157 -3.79 -19.55 8.79
CA GLY A 157 -2.44 -19.96 9.20
C GLY A 157 -1.94 -21.23 8.52
N LYS A 158 -2.49 -21.61 7.37
CA LYS A 158 -2.14 -22.80 6.60
C LYS A 158 -2.03 -22.50 5.12
N ASN A 159 -3.14 -22.64 4.38
CA ASN A 159 -3.22 -22.43 2.95
C ASN A 159 -3.93 -21.11 2.55
N PHE A 160 -4.41 -20.34 3.51
CA PHE A 160 -5.03 -19.04 3.30
C PHE A 160 -4.37 -17.97 4.15
N VAL A 161 -3.81 -16.97 3.47
CA VAL A 161 -3.12 -15.83 4.09
C VAL A 161 -3.67 -14.51 3.57
N ASN A 162 -3.46 -13.46 4.36
CA ASN A 162 -3.70 -12.09 3.95
C ASN A 162 -2.38 -11.39 3.62
N TYR A 163 -2.36 -10.55 2.58
CA TYR A 163 -1.22 -9.68 2.26
C TYR A 163 -1.67 -8.25 2.03
N PHE A 164 -0.87 -7.31 2.52
CA PHE A 164 -1.01 -5.89 2.25
C PHE A 164 0.29 -5.15 2.57
N GLY A 165 0.27 -3.80 2.61
CA GLY A 165 1.50 -3.05 2.84
C GLY A 165 1.33 -1.68 3.47
N ARG A 166 2.48 -1.13 3.87
CA ARG A 166 2.63 0.14 4.58
C ARG A 166 2.73 1.31 3.60
N ILE A 167 1.69 1.50 2.77
CA ILE A 167 1.69 2.57 1.74
C ILE A 167 1.87 3.98 2.35
N TYR A 168 1.52 4.15 3.63
CA TYR A 168 1.73 5.39 4.36
C TYR A 168 3.21 5.82 4.41
N GLN A 169 4.18 4.89 4.33
CA GLN A 169 5.61 5.23 4.26
C GLN A 169 5.92 6.02 2.98
N ALA A 170 5.45 5.54 1.83
CA ALA A 170 5.59 6.24 0.56
C ALA A 170 4.78 7.54 0.52
N ARG A 171 3.60 7.57 1.18
CA ARG A 171 2.81 8.81 1.33
C ARG A 171 3.55 9.90 2.09
N TYR A 172 4.27 9.54 3.15
CA TYR A 172 5.10 10.49 3.89
C TYR A 172 6.16 11.12 2.99
N LEU A 173 6.89 10.33 2.21
CA LEU A 173 7.89 10.84 1.26
C LEU A 173 7.26 11.73 0.19
N SER A 174 6.10 11.33 -0.36
CA SER A 174 5.38 12.15 -1.33
C SER A 174 4.91 13.48 -0.72
N GLY A 175 4.62 13.50 0.57
CA GLY A 175 4.34 14.73 1.33
C GLY A 175 5.53 15.68 1.38
N ILE A 176 6.75 15.15 1.58
CA ILE A 176 7.99 15.94 1.50
C ILE A 176 8.15 16.55 0.10
N VAL A 177 7.99 15.73 -0.95
CA VAL A 177 8.05 16.20 -2.34
C VAL A 177 7.04 17.32 -2.58
N ALA A 178 5.79 17.15 -2.15
CA ALA A 178 4.75 18.15 -2.28
C ALA A 178 5.08 19.46 -1.53
N GLY A 179 5.54 19.35 -0.29
CA GLY A 179 5.91 20.49 0.55
C GLY A 179 7.08 21.31 0.00
N MET A 180 8.08 20.64 -0.58
CA MET A 180 9.22 21.29 -1.23
C MET A 180 8.84 22.01 -2.51
N ASN A 181 7.79 21.59 -3.20
CA ASN A 181 7.42 22.12 -4.53
C ASN A 181 6.23 23.08 -4.52
N THR A 182 5.43 23.15 -3.44
CA THR A 182 4.31 24.12 -3.37
C THR A 182 4.81 25.56 -3.27
N LYS A 183 4.17 26.45 -4.03
CA LYS A 183 4.40 27.92 -4.04
C LYS A 183 3.29 28.68 -3.31
N THR A 184 2.07 28.11 -3.31
CA THR A 184 0.90 28.73 -2.68
C THR A 184 0.69 28.30 -1.22
N ASN A 185 1.42 27.29 -0.76
CA ASN A 185 1.21 26.61 0.52
C ASN A 185 -0.20 25.97 0.63
N LYS A 186 -0.84 25.68 -0.51
CA LYS A 186 -2.14 25.01 -0.59
C LYS A 186 -1.99 23.73 -1.40
N LEU A 187 -2.20 22.61 -0.75
CA LEU A 187 -2.12 21.30 -1.37
C LEU A 187 -3.49 20.63 -1.39
N GLY A 188 -3.79 19.92 -2.47
CA GLY A 188 -5.02 19.19 -2.65
C GLY A 188 -4.81 17.69 -2.50
N TYR A 189 -5.75 17.01 -1.85
CA TYR A 189 -5.79 15.55 -1.72
C TYR A 189 -7.15 15.03 -2.17
N VAL A 190 -7.17 14.26 -3.26
CA VAL A 190 -8.36 13.53 -3.72
C VAL A 190 -8.36 12.18 -3.05
N ALA A 191 -9.31 11.95 -2.15
CA ALA A 191 -9.40 10.76 -1.31
C ALA A 191 -10.56 9.87 -1.75
N ALA A 192 -10.31 8.57 -1.94
CA ALA A 192 -11.33 7.60 -2.31
C ALA A 192 -12.41 7.45 -1.24
N MET A 193 -12.00 7.39 0.04
CA MET A 193 -12.88 7.14 1.18
C MET A 193 -12.71 8.20 2.26
N ASP A 194 -13.68 8.26 3.15
CA ASP A 194 -13.65 9.12 4.33
C ASP A 194 -12.84 8.49 5.50
N SER A 195 -12.98 9.07 6.67
CA SER A 195 -12.26 8.65 7.88
C SER A 195 -12.62 7.24 8.39
N SER A 196 -13.57 6.54 7.78
CA SER A 196 -13.89 5.15 8.11
C SER A 196 -12.90 4.15 7.50
N ASN A 197 -12.13 4.56 6.49
CA ASN A 197 -11.11 3.73 5.86
C ASN A 197 -9.71 4.06 6.40
N SER A 198 -9.09 3.10 7.07
CA SER A 198 -7.79 3.29 7.74
C SER A 198 -6.62 3.48 6.76
N GLU A 199 -6.67 2.88 5.57
CA GLU A 199 -5.64 3.06 4.55
C GLU A 199 -5.61 4.51 4.06
N VAL A 200 -6.78 5.03 3.67
CA VAL A 200 -6.91 6.41 3.18
C VAL A 200 -6.57 7.41 4.28
N THR A 201 -7.07 7.22 5.51
CA THR A 201 -6.77 8.09 6.64
C THR A 201 -5.29 8.09 6.98
N GLY A 202 -4.68 6.91 7.11
CA GLY A 202 -3.25 6.77 7.34
C GLY A 202 -2.40 7.39 6.22
N GLY A 203 -2.89 7.30 4.97
CA GLY A 203 -2.25 7.94 3.81
C GLY A 203 -2.31 9.46 3.87
N ILE A 204 -3.46 10.04 4.25
CA ILE A 204 -3.63 11.50 4.43
C ILE A 204 -2.73 12.00 5.56
N ASP A 205 -2.74 11.32 6.71
CA ASP A 205 -1.96 11.71 7.88
C ASP A 205 -0.44 11.64 7.60
N ALA A 206 0.02 10.57 6.95
CA ALA A 206 1.42 10.43 6.58
C ALA A 206 1.85 11.50 5.55
N PHE A 207 1.03 11.76 4.53
CA PHE A 207 1.27 12.84 3.59
C PHE A 207 1.36 14.18 4.29
N ALA A 208 0.43 14.48 5.22
CA ALA A 208 0.42 15.71 5.98
C ALA A 208 1.68 15.86 6.84
N LEU A 209 2.10 14.80 7.53
CA LEU A 209 3.35 14.79 8.30
C LEU A 209 4.57 15.05 7.42
N GLY A 210 4.63 14.45 6.22
CA GLY A 210 5.67 14.71 5.24
C GLY A 210 5.70 16.18 4.79
N VAL A 211 4.54 16.75 4.44
CA VAL A 211 4.42 18.18 4.09
C VAL A 211 4.91 19.06 5.23
N TYR A 212 4.42 18.85 6.45
CA TYR A 212 4.73 19.70 7.59
C TYR A 212 6.18 19.60 8.05
N SER A 213 6.88 18.51 7.76
CA SER A 213 8.31 18.38 8.06
C SER A 213 9.17 19.38 7.30
N VAL A 214 8.74 19.83 6.12
CA VAL A 214 9.48 20.78 5.26
C VAL A 214 8.74 22.09 5.03
N LYS A 215 7.42 22.14 5.25
CA LYS A 215 6.56 23.30 5.01
C LYS A 215 5.45 23.42 6.07
N PRO A 216 5.79 23.79 7.32
CA PRO A 216 4.84 23.77 8.45
C PRO A 216 3.61 24.68 8.29
N GLU A 217 3.71 25.74 7.47
CA GLU A 217 2.64 26.69 7.19
C GLU A 217 1.66 26.22 6.10
N ALA A 218 1.95 25.13 5.40
CA ALA A 218 1.11 24.64 4.32
C ALA A 218 -0.26 24.14 4.84
N LYS A 219 -1.25 24.20 3.95
CA LYS A 219 -2.61 23.71 4.21
C LYS A 219 -2.98 22.61 3.23
N ILE A 220 -3.50 21.52 3.73
CA ILE A 220 -3.95 20.39 2.92
C ILE A 220 -5.47 20.40 2.90
N TYR A 221 -6.04 20.43 1.71
CA TYR A 221 -7.47 20.39 1.46
C TYR A 221 -7.84 19.01 0.91
N VAL A 222 -8.72 18.31 1.59
CA VAL A 222 -9.14 16.96 1.20
C VAL A 222 -10.53 17.02 0.56
N LYS A 223 -10.70 16.30 -0.56
CA LYS A 223 -12.00 16.04 -1.20
C LYS A 223 -12.19 14.55 -1.32
N VAL A 224 -13.29 14.05 -0.76
CA VAL A 224 -13.64 12.63 -0.75
C VAL A 224 -14.59 12.33 -1.90
N THR A 225 -14.30 11.28 -2.65
CA THR A 225 -15.12 10.81 -3.79
C THR A 225 -16.14 9.75 -3.37
N ASN A 226 -15.91 9.06 -2.25
CA ASN A 226 -16.64 7.87 -1.79
C ASN A 226 -16.60 6.71 -2.80
N SER A 227 -15.55 6.67 -3.61
CA SER A 227 -15.27 5.60 -4.56
C SER A 227 -13.76 5.50 -4.80
N TRP A 228 -13.26 4.29 -5.01
CA TRP A 228 -11.90 4.07 -5.47
C TRP A 228 -11.72 4.41 -6.94
N PHE A 229 -12.74 4.12 -7.76
CA PHE A 229 -12.75 4.40 -9.19
C PHE A 229 -14.06 5.06 -9.59
N ASP A 230 -14.04 6.37 -9.80
CA ASP A 230 -15.14 7.16 -10.35
C ASP A 230 -14.57 8.38 -11.08
N PRO A 231 -14.41 8.27 -12.41
CA PRO A 231 -13.81 9.33 -13.23
C PRO A 231 -14.46 10.70 -13.06
N ASP A 232 -15.78 10.75 -12.91
CA ASP A 232 -16.50 12.02 -12.80
C ASP A 232 -16.37 12.62 -11.40
N ALA A 233 -16.45 11.82 -10.34
CA ALA A 233 -16.23 12.28 -8.98
C ALA A 233 -14.78 12.72 -8.76
N GLU A 234 -13.79 12.01 -9.31
CA GLU A 234 -12.38 12.35 -9.22
C GLU A 234 -12.06 13.66 -9.95
N LYS A 235 -12.60 13.86 -11.16
CA LYS A 235 -12.50 15.15 -11.88
C LYS A 235 -13.14 16.28 -11.09
N ALA A 236 -14.34 16.09 -10.55
CA ALA A 236 -15.04 17.11 -9.78
C ALA A 236 -14.26 17.49 -8.50
N ALA A 237 -13.68 16.49 -7.81
CA ALA A 237 -12.85 16.70 -6.64
C ALA A 237 -11.57 17.47 -6.99
N ALA A 238 -10.84 17.04 -8.02
CA ALA A 238 -9.64 17.72 -8.50
C ALA A 238 -9.94 19.16 -8.93
N GLN A 239 -11.01 19.39 -9.73
CA GLN A 239 -11.43 20.73 -10.14
C GLN A 239 -11.73 21.64 -8.95
N THR A 240 -12.36 21.09 -7.90
CA THR A 240 -12.65 21.87 -6.67
C THR A 240 -11.36 22.31 -6.00
N LEU A 241 -10.37 21.42 -5.87
CA LEU A 241 -9.07 21.73 -5.26
C LEU A 241 -8.28 22.75 -6.09
N LEU A 242 -8.27 22.61 -7.41
CA LEU A 242 -7.65 23.55 -8.33
C LEU A 242 -8.29 24.96 -8.27
N ASN A 243 -9.61 25.03 -8.08
CA ASN A 243 -10.33 26.30 -7.89
C ASN A 243 -10.06 26.96 -6.52
N MET A 244 -9.52 26.20 -5.54
CA MET A 244 -9.06 26.70 -4.25
C MET A 244 -7.60 27.18 -4.28
N ASP A 245 -6.98 27.24 -5.47
CA ASP A 245 -5.57 27.56 -5.72
C ASP A 245 -4.61 26.53 -5.11
N CYS A 246 -5.00 25.27 -4.99
CA CYS A 246 -4.05 24.19 -4.71
C CYS A 246 -3.10 24.05 -5.90
N ASP A 247 -1.79 24.12 -5.65
CA ASP A 247 -0.75 24.07 -6.67
C ASP A 247 0.05 22.78 -6.69
N VAL A 248 -0.29 21.84 -5.79
CA VAL A 248 0.08 20.43 -5.84
C VAL A 248 -1.15 19.61 -5.51
N VAL A 249 -1.55 18.67 -6.40
CA VAL A 249 -2.70 17.81 -6.21
C VAL A 249 -2.24 16.35 -6.15
N THR A 250 -2.43 15.68 -5.03
CA THR A 250 -2.23 14.23 -4.88
C THR A 250 -3.55 13.50 -4.85
N GLN A 251 -3.51 12.18 -5.04
CA GLN A 251 -4.69 11.34 -5.06
C GLN A 251 -4.47 10.03 -4.29
N HIS A 252 -5.56 9.47 -3.79
CA HIS A 252 -5.67 8.12 -3.24
C HIS A 252 -6.93 7.48 -3.83
N CYS A 253 -6.98 7.47 -5.15
CA CYS A 253 -8.03 6.95 -6.03
C CYS A 253 -7.38 6.56 -7.36
N ASP A 254 -8.10 5.86 -8.23
CA ASP A 254 -7.50 4.99 -9.22
C ASP A 254 -7.34 5.58 -10.62
N THR A 255 -8.05 6.68 -10.96
CA THR A 255 -7.92 7.26 -12.29
C THR A 255 -6.74 8.22 -12.41
N GLU A 256 -6.29 8.49 -13.64
CA GLU A 256 -5.24 9.48 -13.93
C GLU A 256 -5.75 10.92 -13.95
N TYR A 257 -7.05 11.14 -13.84
CA TYR A 257 -7.65 12.47 -14.05
C TYR A 257 -7.16 13.56 -13.08
N PRO A 258 -6.94 13.33 -11.79
CA PRO A 258 -6.37 14.36 -10.93
C PRO A 258 -5.01 14.87 -11.42
N GLN A 259 -4.19 13.99 -12.02
CA GLN A 259 -2.86 14.33 -12.54
C GLN A 259 -2.96 15.09 -13.87
N THR A 260 -3.79 14.61 -14.81
CA THR A 260 -3.98 15.27 -16.10
C THR A 260 -4.59 16.67 -15.94
N MET A 261 -5.53 16.83 -15.00
CA MET A 261 -6.13 18.13 -14.68
C MET A 261 -5.15 19.09 -14.00
N ALA A 262 -4.24 18.58 -13.15
CA ALA A 262 -3.16 19.40 -12.59
C ALA A 262 -2.25 19.92 -13.72
N GLN A 263 -1.90 19.07 -14.68
CA GLN A 263 -1.11 19.45 -15.84
C GLN A 263 -1.83 20.49 -16.70
N GLU A 264 -3.10 20.29 -17.03
CA GLU A 264 -3.91 21.26 -17.80
C GLU A 264 -3.98 22.63 -17.12
N LYS A 265 -4.00 22.64 -15.79
CA LYS A 265 -3.99 23.86 -14.97
C LYS A 265 -2.61 24.52 -14.88
N GLY A 266 -1.53 23.82 -15.25
CA GLY A 266 -0.15 24.27 -15.11
C GLY A 266 0.34 24.27 -13.66
N VAL A 267 -0.15 23.32 -12.86
CA VAL A 267 0.29 23.06 -11.48
C VAL A 267 0.81 21.63 -11.36
N TYR A 268 1.33 21.25 -10.19
CA TYR A 268 1.95 19.95 -9.98
C TYR A 268 0.97 18.88 -9.49
N GLY A 269 1.35 17.63 -9.70
CA GLY A 269 0.64 16.45 -9.26
C GLY A 269 1.54 15.42 -8.63
N ILE A 270 0.93 14.51 -7.84
CA ILE A 270 1.56 13.30 -7.33
C ILE A 270 0.61 12.13 -7.58
N GLY A 271 1.07 11.18 -8.39
CA GLY A 271 0.31 10.02 -8.81
C GLY A 271 0.15 8.94 -7.73
N TYR A 272 -0.65 7.92 -8.05
CA TYR A 272 -0.91 6.78 -7.17
C TYR A 272 -1.04 5.47 -7.95
N ASN A 273 -0.84 4.37 -7.27
CA ASN A 273 -0.82 2.98 -7.73
C ASN A 273 0.40 2.64 -8.61
N SER A 274 0.55 3.34 -9.73
CA SER A 274 1.62 3.14 -10.70
C SER A 274 2.26 4.46 -11.10
N ASP A 275 3.28 4.42 -11.94
CA ASP A 275 3.93 5.62 -12.48
C ASP A 275 3.01 6.39 -13.41
N MET A 276 2.53 7.54 -12.97
CA MET A 276 1.66 8.44 -13.73
C MET A 276 2.41 9.56 -14.48
N SER A 277 3.76 9.52 -14.51
CA SER A 277 4.55 10.49 -15.26
C SER A 277 4.24 10.49 -16.76
N LYS A 278 3.80 9.35 -17.31
CA LYS A 278 3.36 9.24 -18.71
C LYS A 278 2.03 9.93 -18.98
N ASN A 279 1.15 9.99 -17.97
CA ASN A 279 -0.17 10.60 -18.09
C ASN A 279 -0.10 12.13 -17.91
N ALA A 280 0.85 12.61 -17.10
CA ALA A 280 1.05 14.03 -16.81
C ALA A 280 2.56 14.37 -16.77
N PRO A 281 3.27 14.30 -17.92
CA PRO A 281 4.73 14.43 -17.97
C PRO A 281 5.26 15.80 -17.51
N ASP A 282 4.47 16.85 -17.61
CA ASP A 282 4.88 18.21 -17.25
C ASP A 282 4.40 18.60 -15.84
N ALA A 283 3.69 17.71 -15.12
CA ALA A 283 3.09 17.99 -13.81
C ALA A 283 3.42 16.98 -12.74
N CYS A 284 3.55 15.70 -13.08
CA CYS A 284 3.75 14.62 -12.11
C CYS A 284 5.15 14.71 -11.50
N LEU A 285 5.23 15.17 -10.24
CA LEU A 285 6.48 15.27 -9.47
C LEU A 285 7.06 13.88 -9.16
N CYS A 286 6.20 12.94 -8.80
CA CYS A 286 6.44 11.52 -8.58
C CYS A 286 5.10 10.80 -8.44
N SER A 287 5.13 9.47 -8.34
CA SER A 287 3.95 8.67 -8.01
C SER A 287 4.22 7.82 -6.79
N VAL A 288 3.24 7.68 -5.90
CA VAL A 288 3.23 6.70 -4.82
C VAL A 288 2.81 5.35 -5.41
N ILE A 289 3.68 4.35 -5.32
CA ILE A 289 3.52 3.09 -6.05
C ILE A 289 3.47 1.88 -5.15
N TRP A 290 2.77 0.85 -5.64
CA TRP A 290 2.82 -0.51 -5.16
C TRP A 290 3.71 -1.35 -6.08
N ASN A 291 4.65 -2.09 -5.51
CA ASN A 291 5.46 -3.10 -6.20
C ASN A 291 5.03 -4.50 -5.78
N TRP A 292 3.83 -4.89 -6.18
CA TRP A 292 3.24 -6.19 -5.84
C TRP A 292 4.10 -7.38 -6.30
N GLY A 293 4.94 -7.18 -7.32
CA GLY A 293 5.86 -8.18 -7.81
C GLY A 293 6.83 -8.71 -6.75
N ALA A 294 7.20 -7.89 -5.77
CA ALA A 294 8.03 -8.32 -4.65
C ALA A 294 7.34 -9.41 -3.83
N TYR A 295 6.07 -9.18 -3.44
CA TYR A 295 5.29 -10.16 -2.70
C TYR A 295 4.94 -11.40 -3.56
N TYR A 296 4.41 -11.19 -4.77
CA TYR A 296 3.99 -12.32 -5.62
C TYR A 296 5.13 -13.26 -5.96
N THR A 297 6.32 -12.70 -6.25
CA THR A 297 7.51 -13.51 -6.50
C THR A 297 7.86 -14.37 -5.29
N ALA A 298 7.89 -13.77 -4.09
CA ALA A 298 8.22 -14.48 -2.85
C ALA A 298 7.17 -15.55 -2.50
N ALA A 299 5.88 -15.23 -2.65
CA ALA A 299 4.79 -16.16 -2.36
C ALA A 299 4.82 -17.38 -3.29
N VAL A 300 4.91 -17.18 -4.61
CA VAL A 300 5.00 -18.29 -5.58
C VAL A 300 6.27 -19.09 -5.40
N GLN A 301 7.42 -18.43 -5.14
CA GLN A 301 8.68 -19.12 -4.87
C GLN A 301 8.59 -20.01 -3.63
N SER A 302 7.90 -19.55 -2.56
CA SER A 302 7.72 -20.35 -1.34
C SER A 302 6.89 -21.61 -1.58
N VAL A 303 5.91 -21.57 -2.48
CA VAL A 303 5.15 -22.76 -2.91
C VAL A 303 6.02 -23.71 -3.74
N ILE A 304 6.86 -23.18 -4.65
CA ILE A 304 7.82 -23.95 -5.42
C ILE A 304 8.79 -24.68 -4.47
N ASP A 305 9.34 -23.97 -3.50
CA ASP A 305 10.34 -24.50 -2.56
C ASP A 305 9.74 -25.35 -1.44
N GLY A 306 8.40 -25.40 -1.29
CA GLY A 306 7.73 -26.08 -0.18
C GLY A 306 7.98 -25.40 1.18
N THR A 307 8.20 -24.09 1.18
CA THR A 307 8.47 -23.28 2.37
C THR A 307 7.33 -22.35 2.76
N TRP A 308 6.18 -22.47 2.09
CA TRP A 308 4.98 -21.72 2.49
C TRP A 308 4.61 -22.02 3.95
N ASP A 309 4.54 -20.98 4.78
CA ASP A 309 4.35 -21.12 6.23
C ASP A 309 2.97 -20.68 6.72
N GLY A 310 2.11 -20.16 5.83
CA GLY A 310 0.77 -19.70 6.17
C GLY A 310 0.72 -18.36 6.92
N SER A 311 1.83 -17.62 6.95
CA SER A 311 1.91 -16.31 7.62
C SER A 311 1.32 -15.19 6.78
N ASN A 312 0.63 -14.26 7.44
CA ASN A 312 0.21 -13.01 6.81
C ASN A 312 1.42 -12.14 6.47
N TYR A 313 1.29 -11.36 5.40
CA TYR A 313 2.34 -10.46 4.94
C TYR A 313 1.89 -8.99 5.01
N TYR A 314 2.72 -8.14 5.61
CA TYR A 314 2.50 -6.70 5.66
C TYR A 314 3.82 -5.97 5.40
N GLY A 315 4.14 -5.80 4.11
CA GLY A 315 5.41 -5.24 3.65
C GLY A 315 5.43 -3.72 3.64
N GLY A 316 6.62 -3.17 3.57
CA GLY A 316 6.87 -1.74 3.48
C GLY A 316 7.95 -1.42 2.45
N MET A 317 8.63 -0.30 2.65
CA MET A 317 9.74 0.13 1.78
C MET A 317 10.95 -0.79 1.90
N ASN A 318 11.24 -1.33 3.08
CA ASN A 318 12.35 -2.27 3.31
C ASN A 318 12.17 -3.57 2.52
N GLU A 319 10.93 -4.02 2.37
CA GLU A 319 10.56 -5.19 1.58
C GLU A 319 10.37 -4.85 0.10
N ASN A 320 10.62 -3.59 -0.30
CA ASN A 320 10.40 -3.08 -1.66
C ASN A 320 8.96 -3.28 -2.16
N LEU A 321 7.96 -3.28 -1.24
CA LEU A 321 6.56 -3.43 -1.62
C LEU A 321 5.91 -2.09 -1.98
N VAL A 322 6.34 -1.02 -1.35
CA VAL A 322 5.83 0.34 -1.56
C VAL A 322 6.97 1.32 -1.76
N GLY A 323 6.73 2.39 -2.48
CA GLY A 323 7.73 3.42 -2.73
C GLY A 323 7.17 4.62 -3.47
N ILE A 324 8.08 5.52 -3.84
CA ILE A 324 7.79 6.57 -4.81
C ILE A 324 8.63 6.36 -6.06
N THR A 325 8.14 6.78 -7.21
CA THR A 325 8.93 6.80 -8.46
C THR A 325 10.07 7.80 -8.37
N SER A 326 10.99 7.77 -9.33
CA SER A 326 11.98 8.83 -9.49
C SER A 326 11.29 10.19 -9.53
N LEU A 327 11.95 11.19 -8.94
CA LEU A 327 11.46 12.58 -9.00
C LEU A 327 11.59 13.14 -10.40
N ALA A 328 10.64 13.98 -10.80
CA ALA A 328 10.74 14.71 -12.06
C ALA A 328 11.90 15.72 -12.04
N ASP A 329 12.53 15.92 -13.21
CA ASP A 329 13.67 16.85 -13.36
C ASP A 329 13.33 18.31 -13.03
N PHE A 330 12.05 18.65 -13.03
CA PHE A 330 11.55 19.99 -12.68
C PHE A 330 11.20 20.17 -11.20
N CYS A 331 11.48 19.17 -10.34
CA CYS A 331 11.36 19.35 -8.90
C CYS A 331 12.30 20.45 -8.40
N THR A 332 11.88 21.18 -7.37
CA THR A 332 12.68 22.21 -6.71
C THR A 332 14.00 21.61 -6.19
N ASP A 333 15.09 22.35 -6.35
CA ASP A 333 16.42 21.98 -5.84
C ASP A 333 16.33 21.59 -4.35
N GLY A 334 17.04 20.55 -3.96
CA GLY A 334 17.05 20.02 -2.60
C GLY A 334 15.89 19.04 -2.27
N THR A 335 14.95 18.81 -3.21
CA THR A 335 13.85 17.86 -2.98
C THR A 335 14.39 16.44 -2.82
N GLN A 336 15.33 16.01 -3.66
CA GLN A 336 15.91 14.67 -3.57
C GLN A 336 16.66 14.47 -2.25
N GLU A 337 17.47 15.45 -1.82
CA GLU A 337 18.18 15.39 -0.55
C GLU A 337 17.22 15.28 0.65
N ALA A 338 16.11 16.01 0.61
CA ALA A 338 15.10 15.93 1.68
C ALA A 338 14.43 14.55 1.74
N VAL A 339 14.16 13.94 0.60
CA VAL A 339 13.65 12.57 0.50
C VAL A 339 14.67 11.56 1.02
N ASP A 340 15.94 11.66 0.58
CA ASP A 340 17.01 10.74 0.96
C ASP A 340 17.29 10.77 2.47
N LEU A 341 17.29 11.93 3.08
CA LEU A 341 17.45 12.09 4.54
C LEU A 341 16.30 11.40 5.30
N SER A 342 15.07 11.47 4.78
CA SER A 342 13.92 10.83 5.41
C SER A 342 13.91 9.32 5.23
N LEU A 343 14.44 8.81 4.11
CA LEU A 343 14.61 7.37 3.89
C LEU A 343 15.51 6.71 4.94
N ILE A 344 16.57 7.40 5.38
CA ILE A 344 17.45 6.91 6.44
C ILE A 344 16.67 6.65 7.74
N HIS A 345 15.74 7.54 8.10
CA HIS A 345 14.93 7.41 9.33
C HIS A 345 13.77 6.41 9.22
N ILE A 346 13.29 6.12 8.03
CA ILE A 346 12.22 5.13 7.82
C ILE A 346 12.80 3.70 7.84
N SER A 347 14.08 3.54 7.47
CA SER A 347 14.76 2.25 7.39
C SER A 347 15.42 1.81 8.70
N GLU A 348 15.52 2.68 9.71
CA GLU A 348 15.99 2.37 11.08
C GLU A 348 14.79 1.98 11.99
#